data_ce6e488bf3c0ba6852def471d8f83c48
#
_entry.id   ce6e488bf3c0ba6852def471d8f83c48
#
_cell.length_a   1.000
_cell.length_b   1.000
_cell.length_c   1.000
_cell.angle_alpha   90.00
_cell.angle_beta   90.00
_cell.angle_gamma   90.00
#
_symmetry.space_group_name_H-M   'P 1'
#
loop_
_entity.id
_entity.type
_entity.pdbx_description
1 polymer ?
#
loop_
_entity_poly.entity_id
_entity_poly.type
_entity_poly.pdbx_seq_one_letter_code
_entity_poly.pdbx_strand_id
1 'polypeptide(L)'
;MIRLLVTPLLALCLAACQSAYYQAAEQVGYHKREILVDRVEDARDAQVEAEEQFQSAQEQLLALMEFDGGDIQDAYESLSDEYESALAAATHVGDRIDAIEHVADALFDEWEDELTEYTNTRLRADSARKLKETQRRYAGLIKIMRRSEQRMQPILAALKDNVLYLKHNLNAQAVAALRVEFSNIDRDIDLLILAMKKAIASSNEFIDSLK
;
A
#
# COMPACT_ATOMS: atom_id res chain seq x y z
N MET A 1 -13.30 27.14 25.66
CA MET A 1 -12.72 27.81 24.49
C MET A 1 -11.26 27.43 24.18
N ILE A 2 -10.58 26.61 24.99
CA ILE A 2 -9.16 26.23 24.78
C ILE A 2 -8.98 25.04 23.83
N ARG A 3 -10.00 24.21 23.63
CA ARG A 3 -9.92 22.99 22.76
C ARG A 3 -9.87 23.25 21.25
N LEU A 4 -10.29 24.42 20.76
CA LEU A 4 -10.35 24.74 19.33
C LEU A 4 -9.03 25.28 18.74
N LEU A 5 -8.07 25.66 19.58
CA LEU A 5 -6.78 26.22 19.14
C LEU A 5 -5.63 25.21 19.12
N VAL A 6 -5.82 24.01 19.70
CA VAL A 6 -4.74 23.00 19.80
C VAL A 6 -4.63 22.17 18.49
N THR A 7 -5.74 21.96 17.79
CA THR A 7 -5.76 21.15 16.56
C THR A 7 -4.98 21.77 15.38
N PRO A 8 -5.07 23.07 15.07
CA PRO A 8 -4.28 23.66 14.00
C PRO A 8 -2.78 23.76 14.34
N LEU A 9 -2.42 23.89 15.62
CA LEU A 9 -1.02 23.95 16.05
C LEU A 9 -0.32 22.60 15.92
N LEU A 10 -1.02 21.48 16.16
CA LEU A 10 -0.48 20.14 16.02
C LEU A 10 -0.23 19.77 14.54
N ALA A 11 -1.12 20.20 13.64
CA ALA A 11 -0.96 19.99 12.19
C ALA A 11 0.23 20.78 11.62
N LEU A 12 0.50 22.00 12.15
CA LEU A 12 1.64 22.80 11.74
C LEU A 12 2.99 22.18 12.18
N CYS A 13 3.02 21.51 13.34
CA CYS A 13 4.23 20.84 13.83
C CYS A 13 4.60 19.62 12.99
N LEU A 14 3.63 18.87 12.45
CA LEU A 14 3.89 17.70 11.60
C LEU A 14 4.46 18.10 10.24
N ALA A 15 3.99 19.17 9.63
CA ALA A 15 4.53 19.70 8.38
C ALA A 15 5.96 20.23 8.53
N ALA A 16 6.27 20.87 9.66
CA ALA A 16 7.61 21.39 9.94
C ALA A 16 8.66 20.28 10.18
N CYS A 17 8.26 19.12 10.71
CA CYS A 17 9.18 18.01 10.92
C CYS A 17 9.58 17.31 9.60
N GLN A 18 8.71 17.29 8.60
CA GLN A 18 9.00 16.68 7.30
C GLN A 18 9.97 17.52 6.46
N SER A 19 9.78 18.84 6.41
CA SER A 19 10.73 19.73 5.72
C SER A 19 12.11 19.69 6.34
N ALA A 20 12.21 19.61 7.67
CA ALA A 20 13.48 19.47 8.38
C ALA A 20 14.17 18.13 8.09
N TYR A 21 13.42 17.05 7.90
CA TYR A 21 13.98 15.74 7.55
C TYR A 21 14.62 15.76 6.15
N TYR A 22 13.92 16.32 5.15
CA TYR A 22 14.46 16.42 3.79
C TYR A 22 15.68 17.34 3.71
N GLN A 23 15.67 18.49 4.39
CA GLN A 23 16.84 19.37 4.47
C GLN A 23 18.03 18.72 5.18
N ALA A 24 17.81 17.90 6.20
CA ALA A 24 18.86 17.16 6.87
C ALA A 24 19.44 16.04 5.98
N ALA A 25 18.61 15.36 5.19
CA ALA A 25 19.04 14.35 4.24
C ALA A 25 19.88 14.95 3.10
N GLU A 26 19.50 16.11 2.58
CA GLU A 26 20.27 16.84 1.55
C GLU A 26 21.65 17.30 2.06
N GLN A 27 21.75 17.73 3.31
CA GLN A 27 23.04 18.08 3.93
C GLN A 27 24.01 16.89 4.03
N VAL A 28 23.49 15.64 3.99
CA VAL A 28 24.28 14.40 4.01
C VAL A 28 24.49 13.84 2.60
N GLY A 29 24.01 14.53 1.54
CA GLY A 29 24.18 14.14 0.13
C GLY A 29 23.12 13.19 -0.42
N TYR A 30 22.02 12.98 0.33
CA TYR A 30 20.85 12.23 -0.14
C TYR A 30 19.90 13.17 -0.89
N HIS A 31 19.79 12.98 -2.19
CA HIS A 31 18.84 13.75 -3.00
C HIS A 31 17.43 13.18 -2.89
N LYS A 32 16.39 14.04 -2.93
CA LYS A 32 14.96 13.62 -2.87
C LYS A 32 14.61 12.55 -3.90
N ARG A 33 15.31 12.53 -5.03
CA ARG A 33 15.17 11.49 -6.05
C ARG A 33 15.56 10.10 -5.54
N GLU A 34 16.66 10.00 -4.80
CA GLU A 34 17.10 8.73 -4.18
C GLU A 34 16.11 8.29 -3.11
N ILE A 35 15.64 9.24 -2.28
CA ILE A 35 14.59 8.96 -1.28
C ILE A 35 13.31 8.47 -1.96
N LEU A 36 12.92 9.03 -3.11
CA LEU A 36 11.75 8.55 -3.85
C LEU A 36 11.94 7.11 -4.34
N VAL A 37 13.13 6.76 -4.84
CA VAL A 37 13.46 5.39 -5.24
C VAL A 37 13.33 4.45 -4.04
N ASP A 38 13.94 4.78 -2.90
CA ASP A 38 13.87 3.97 -1.67
C ASP A 38 12.42 3.76 -1.22
N ARG A 39 11.57 4.81 -1.25
CA ARG A 39 10.15 4.69 -0.89
C ARG A 39 9.36 3.81 -1.85
N VAL A 40 9.69 3.84 -3.14
CA VAL A 40 9.04 2.95 -4.12
C VAL A 40 9.52 1.50 -3.91
N GLU A 41 10.79 1.28 -3.54
CA GLU A 41 11.31 -0.04 -3.17
C GLU A 41 10.60 -0.56 -1.90
N ASP A 42 10.49 0.25 -0.84
CA ASP A 42 9.77 -0.09 0.39
C ASP A 42 8.30 -0.49 0.10
N ALA A 43 7.61 0.27 -0.76
CA ALA A 43 6.21 -0.01 -1.10
C ALA A 43 6.06 -1.26 -1.99
N ARG A 44 7.02 -1.52 -2.89
CA ARG A 44 7.08 -2.76 -3.66
C ARG A 44 7.22 -3.97 -2.73
N ASP A 45 8.12 -3.88 -1.76
CA ASP A 45 8.38 -4.98 -0.83
C ASP A 45 7.18 -5.21 0.10
N ALA A 46 6.51 -4.14 0.57
CA ALA A 46 5.26 -4.25 1.30
C ALA A 46 4.13 -4.91 0.47
N GLN A 47 4.09 -4.69 -0.85
CA GLN A 47 3.14 -5.36 -1.72
C GLN A 47 3.44 -6.84 -1.93
N VAL A 48 4.73 -7.24 -1.93
CA VAL A 48 5.12 -8.65 -1.95
C VAL A 48 4.69 -9.34 -0.66
N GLU A 49 4.96 -8.72 0.50
CA GLU A 49 4.54 -9.24 1.79
C GLU A 49 3.01 -9.38 1.88
N ALA A 50 2.26 -8.36 1.42
CA ALA A 50 0.80 -8.43 1.40
C ALA A 50 0.29 -9.52 0.44
N GLU A 51 0.93 -9.75 -0.72
CA GLU A 51 0.60 -10.86 -1.61
C GLU A 51 0.71 -12.21 -0.87
N GLU A 52 1.78 -12.44 -0.12
CA GLU A 52 1.99 -13.67 0.66
C GLU A 52 0.92 -13.82 1.75
N GLN A 53 0.56 -12.75 2.46
CA GLN A 53 -0.46 -12.79 3.51
C GLN A 53 -1.86 -13.08 2.95
N PHE A 54 -2.23 -12.49 1.81
CA PHE A 54 -3.51 -12.79 1.18
C PHE A 54 -3.55 -14.21 0.60
N GLN A 55 -2.42 -14.76 0.12
CA GLN A 55 -2.32 -16.17 -0.27
C GLN A 55 -2.50 -17.11 0.93
N SER A 56 -1.88 -16.80 2.08
CA SER A 56 -2.05 -17.57 3.31
C SER A 56 -3.51 -17.58 3.78
N ALA A 57 -4.17 -16.42 3.76
CA ALA A 57 -5.61 -16.34 4.07
C ALA A 57 -6.47 -17.15 3.09
N GLN A 58 -6.11 -17.17 1.80
CA GLN A 58 -6.77 -18.00 0.78
C GLN A 58 -6.62 -19.50 1.08
N GLU A 59 -5.43 -19.95 1.45
CA GLU A 59 -5.17 -21.36 1.81
C GLU A 59 -5.99 -21.78 3.03
N GLN A 60 -6.14 -20.92 4.05
CA GLN A 60 -6.99 -21.19 5.20
C GLN A 60 -8.47 -21.25 4.85
N LEU A 61 -8.95 -20.40 3.95
CA LEU A 61 -10.31 -20.47 3.44
C LEU A 61 -10.58 -21.78 2.72
N LEU A 62 -9.65 -22.23 1.87
CA LEU A 62 -9.75 -23.51 1.14
C LEU A 62 -9.75 -24.69 2.11
N ALA A 63 -8.89 -24.68 3.12
CA ALA A 63 -8.88 -25.71 4.17
C ALA A 63 -10.22 -25.80 4.92
N LEU A 64 -10.84 -24.64 5.20
CA LEU A 64 -12.18 -24.59 5.80
C LEU A 64 -13.27 -25.14 4.86
N MET A 65 -13.17 -24.91 3.56
CA MET A 65 -14.14 -25.46 2.59
C MET A 65 -14.11 -27.00 2.54
N GLU A 66 -12.94 -27.60 2.77
CA GLU A 66 -12.73 -29.04 2.80
C GLU A 66 -12.95 -29.66 4.19
N PHE A 67 -13.32 -28.83 5.18
CA PHE A 67 -13.50 -29.27 6.56
C PHE A 67 -14.60 -30.34 6.64
N ASP A 68 -14.22 -31.55 7.03
CA ASP A 68 -15.08 -32.74 7.14
C ASP A 68 -15.23 -33.24 8.60
N GLY A 69 -14.60 -32.56 9.54
CA GLY A 69 -14.59 -32.86 10.98
C GLY A 69 -13.22 -32.56 11.61
N GLY A 70 -13.21 -32.29 12.88
CA GLY A 70 -12.01 -31.90 13.62
C GLY A 70 -12.33 -30.79 14.63
N ASP A 71 -11.30 -30.12 15.14
CA ASP A 71 -11.49 -28.98 16.03
C ASP A 71 -11.80 -27.71 15.22
N ILE A 72 -13.06 -27.33 15.20
CA ILE A 72 -13.51 -26.12 14.50
C ILE A 72 -13.02 -24.84 15.18
N GLN A 73 -12.66 -24.92 16.47
CA GLN A 73 -12.05 -23.81 17.19
C GLN A 73 -10.68 -23.47 16.61
N ASP A 74 -9.83 -24.47 16.38
CA ASP A 74 -8.51 -24.28 15.77
C ASP A 74 -8.63 -23.67 14.35
N ALA A 75 -9.60 -24.12 13.58
CA ALA A 75 -9.87 -23.59 12.23
C ALA A 75 -10.34 -22.12 12.26
N TYR A 76 -11.18 -21.77 13.25
CA TYR A 76 -11.59 -20.39 13.46
C TYR A 76 -10.41 -19.51 13.89
N GLU A 77 -9.60 -19.97 14.85
CA GLU A 77 -8.44 -19.23 15.35
C GLU A 77 -7.44 -18.96 14.20
N SER A 78 -7.13 -19.98 13.40
CA SER A 78 -6.27 -19.82 12.23
C SER A 78 -6.81 -18.79 11.24
N LEU A 79 -8.10 -18.82 10.89
CA LEU A 79 -8.69 -17.82 9.97
C LEU A 79 -8.69 -16.41 10.58
N SER A 80 -8.89 -16.31 11.89
CA SER A 80 -8.83 -15.02 12.61
C SER A 80 -7.44 -14.41 12.56
N ASP A 81 -6.40 -15.21 12.78
CA ASP A 81 -5.00 -14.78 12.74
C ASP A 81 -4.59 -14.35 11.32
N GLU A 82 -5.03 -15.08 10.30
CA GLU A 82 -4.80 -14.73 8.90
C GLU A 82 -5.51 -13.43 8.50
N TYR A 83 -6.73 -13.21 8.99
CA TYR A 83 -7.42 -11.93 8.79
C TYR A 83 -6.64 -10.76 9.40
N GLU A 84 -6.17 -10.90 10.65
CA GLU A 84 -5.40 -9.85 11.33
C GLU A 84 -4.07 -9.57 10.62
N SER A 85 -3.39 -10.61 10.15
CA SER A 85 -2.15 -10.50 9.39
C SER A 85 -2.37 -9.80 8.03
N ALA A 86 -3.41 -10.18 7.29
CA ALA A 86 -3.77 -9.55 6.03
C ALA A 86 -4.19 -8.07 6.22
N LEU A 87 -4.88 -7.75 7.32
CA LEU A 87 -5.25 -6.37 7.66
C LEU A 87 -4.02 -5.52 7.96
N ALA A 88 -3.05 -6.05 8.73
CA ALA A 88 -1.81 -5.36 9.03
C ALA A 88 -0.98 -5.11 7.76
N ALA A 89 -0.86 -6.12 6.90
CA ALA A 89 -0.15 -6.01 5.62
C ALA A 89 -0.80 -4.98 4.68
N ALA A 90 -2.13 -4.97 4.58
CA ALA A 90 -2.86 -3.99 3.77
C ALA A 90 -2.67 -2.55 4.30
N THR A 91 -2.67 -2.37 5.62
CA THR A 91 -2.39 -1.07 6.24
C THR A 91 -0.96 -0.61 5.93
N HIS A 92 0.01 -1.52 6.05
CA HIS A 92 1.40 -1.25 5.73
C HIS A 92 1.59 -0.81 4.28
N VAL A 93 0.92 -1.47 3.32
CA VAL A 93 0.92 -1.04 1.90
C VAL A 93 0.40 0.39 1.75
N GLY A 94 -0.71 0.74 2.40
CA GLY A 94 -1.27 2.10 2.38
C GLY A 94 -0.28 3.14 2.87
N ASP A 95 0.34 2.91 4.04
CA ASP A 95 1.33 3.80 4.64
C ASP A 95 2.56 4.01 3.74
N ARG A 96 3.01 2.96 3.04
CA ARG A 96 4.13 3.06 2.09
C ARG A 96 3.77 3.85 0.84
N ILE A 97 2.55 3.71 0.33
CA ILE A 97 2.08 4.52 -0.81
C ILE A 97 1.96 6.00 -0.41
N ASP A 98 1.44 6.31 0.78
CA ASP A 98 1.40 7.67 1.32
C ASP A 98 2.81 8.28 1.41
N ALA A 99 3.79 7.50 1.87
CA ALA A 99 5.18 7.95 1.95
C ALA A 99 5.79 8.27 0.58
N ILE A 100 5.43 7.52 -0.48
CA ILE A 100 5.83 7.84 -1.86
C ILE A 100 5.22 9.17 -2.29
N GLU A 101 3.91 9.37 -2.08
CA GLU A 101 3.21 10.59 -2.47
C GLU A 101 3.83 11.82 -1.83
N HIS A 102 4.13 11.76 -0.53
CA HIS A 102 4.77 12.86 0.18
C HIS A 102 6.15 13.25 -0.37
N VAL A 103 7.01 12.26 -0.66
CA VAL A 103 8.36 12.58 -1.18
C VAL A 103 8.31 13.03 -2.64
N ALA A 104 7.38 12.49 -3.42
CA ALA A 104 7.21 12.88 -4.82
C ALA A 104 6.74 14.33 -4.95
N ASP A 105 5.77 14.76 -4.13
CA ASP A 105 5.31 16.15 -4.09
C ASP A 105 6.48 17.08 -3.78
N ALA A 106 7.24 16.80 -2.71
CA ALA A 106 8.40 17.59 -2.33
C ALA A 106 9.50 17.64 -3.41
N LEU A 107 9.72 16.54 -4.14
CA LEU A 107 10.69 16.49 -5.25
C LEU A 107 10.23 17.33 -6.44
N PHE A 108 8.95 17.23 -6.80
CA PHE A 108 8.44 17.92 -7.97
C PHE A 108 8.34 19.43 -7.75
N ASP A 109 7.93 19.86 -6.55
CA ASP A 109 7.90 21.26 -6.16
C ASP A 109 9.31 21.88 -6.24
N GLU A 110 10.31 21.23 -5.64
CA GLU A 110 11.70 21.68 -5.71
C GLU A 110 12.20 21.75 -7.15
N TRP A 111 11.93 20.71 -7.96
CA TRP A 111 12.38 20.70 -9.37
C TRP A 111 11.73 21.81 -10.19
N GLU A 112 10.46 22.14 -9.92
CA GLU A 112 9.76 23.28 -10.55
C GLU A 112 10.38 24.62 -10.14
N ASP A 113 10.75 24.81 -8.88
CA ASP A 113 11.43 26.00 -8.38
C ASP A 113 12.83 26.16 -9.03
N GLU A 114 13.61 25.09 -9.05
CA GLU A 114 14.94 25.08 -9.69
C GLU A 114 14.90 25.41 -11.20
N LEU A 115 13.79 25.09 -11.90
CA LEU A 115 13.64 25.49 -13.31
C LEU A 115 13.70 27.00 -13.49
N THR A 116 13.37 27.79 -12.48
CA THR A 116 13.43 29.27 -12.54
C THR A 116 14.84 29.79 -12.42
N GLU A 117 15.78 29.03 -11.85
CA GLU A 117 17.17 29.41 -11.63
C GLU A 117 18.07 29.22 -12.87
N TYR A 118 17.63 28.44 -13.85
CA TYR A 118 18.41 28.21 -15.06
C TYR A 118 18.57 29.47 -15.91
N THR A 119 19.79 29.89 -16.12
CA THR A 119 20.13 30.94 -17.10
C THR A 119 20.23 30.42 -18.52
N ASN A 120 20.58 29.13 -18.70
CA ASN A 120 20.67 28.47 -19.99
C ASN A 120 19.29 27.93 -20.44
N THR A 121 18.67 28.57 -21.42
CA THR A 121 17.34 28.25 -21.93
C THR A 121 17.21 26.80 -22.45
N ARG A 122 18.31 26.26 -23.07
CA ARG A 122 18.30 24.88 -23.59
C ARG A 122 18.28 23.85 -22.45
N LEU A 123 19.09 24.06 -21.40
CA LEU A 123 19.13 23.18 -20.23
C LEU A 123 17.82 23.24 -19.46
N ARG A 124 17.25 24.45 -19.29
CA ARG A 124 15.92 24.64 -18.71
C ARG A 124 14.86 23.83 -19.45
N ALA A 125 14.81 23.94 -20.77
CA ALA A 125 13.83 23.21 -21.59
C ALA A 125 14.01 21.69 -21.52
N ASP A 126 15.24 21.20 -21.42
CA ASP A 126 15.54 19.78 -21.26
C ASP A 126 15.09 19.27 -19.88
N SER A 127 15.42 20.01 -18.82
CA SER A 127 15.02 19.69 -17.45
C SER A 127 13.48 19.69 -17.27
N ALA A 128 12.79 20.71 -17.81
CA ALA A 128 11.33 20.78 -17.79
C ALA A 128 10.66 19.59 -18.52
N ARG A 129 11.26 19.12 -19.62
CA ARG A 129 10.77 17.93 -20.31
C ARG A 129 10.92 16.67 -19.46
N LYS A 130 12.08 16.51 -18.81
CA LYS A 130 12.36 15.38 -17.91
C LYS A 130 11.44 15.37 -16.71
N LEU A 131 11.22 16.51 -16.07
CA LEU A 131 10.27 16.66 -14.98
C LEU A 131 8.87 16.17 -15.40
N LYS A 132 8.35 16.69 -16.51
CA LYS A 132 7.02 16.31 -17.01
C LYS A 132 6.92 14.82 -17.36
N GLU A 133 8.00 14.21 -17.85
CA GLU A 133 8.05 12.79 -18.13
C GLU A 133 8.03 11.97 -16.83
N THR A 134 8.82 12.37 -15.82
CA THR A 134 8.86 11.73 -14.51
C THR A 134 7.52 11.83 -13.80
N GLN A 135 6.89 13.01 -13.77
CA GLN A 135 5.55 13.20 -13.19
C GLN A 135 4.51 12.29 -13.85
N ARG A 136 4.57 12.11 -15.17
CA ARG A 136 3.62 11.22 -15.87
C ARG A 136 3.84 9.75 -15.52
N ARG A 137 5.09 9.30 -15.42
CA ARG A 137 5.43 7.91 -15.01
C ARG A 137 5.00 7.66 -13.57
N TYR A 138 5.30 8.61 -12.68
CA TYR A 138 4.88 8.60 -11.29
C TYR A 138 3.35 8.48 -11.15
N ALA A 139 2.59 9.33 -11.85
CA ALA A 139 1.13 9.26 -11.82
C ALA A 139 0.58 7.91 -12.30
N GLY A 140 1.25 7.28 -13.27
CA GLY A 140 0.94 5.92 -13.72
C GLY A 140 1.16 4.89 -12.64
N LEU A 141 2.30 4.94 -11.96
CA LEU A 141 2.67 4.06 -10.84
C LEU A 141 1.67 4.16 -9.69
N ILE A 142 1.47 5.38 -9.15
CA ILE A 142 0.56 5.61 -8.01
C ILE A 142 -0.85 5.12 -8.31
N LYS A 143 -1.37 5.38 -9.51
CA LYS A 143 -2.69 4.89 -9.91
C LYS A 143 -2.80 3.36 -9.85
N ILE A 144 -1.75 2.65 -10.22
CA ILE A 144 -1.72 1.17 -10.19
C ILE A 144 -1.62 0.68 -8.75
N MET A 145 -0.75 1.28 -7.93
CA MET A 145 -0.58 0.94 -6.52
C MET A 145 -1.87 1.18 -5.71
N ARG A 146 -2.47 2.36 -5.81
CA ARG A 146 -3.75 2.69 -5.14
C ARG A 146 -4.89 1.77 -5.58
N ARG A 147 -4.91 1.37 -6.84
CA ARG A 147 -5.92 0.40 -7.31
C ARG A 147 -5.71 -0.98 -6.70
N SER A 148 -4.48 -1.41 -6.48
CA SER A 148 -4.17 -2.66 -5.77
C SER A 148 -4.63 -2.57 -4.31
N GLU A 149 -4.24 -1.52 -3.61
CA GLU A 149 -4.65 -1.24 -2.23
C GLU A 149 -6.19 -1.24 -2.05
N GLN A 150 -6.90 -0.51 -2.91
CA GLN A 150 -8.37 -0.43 -2.84
C GLN A 150 -9.05 -1.79 -3.02
N ARG A 151 -8.43 -2.75 -3.70
CA ARG A 151 -8.96 -4.11 -3.85
C ARG A 151 -8.84 -4.97 -2.60
N MET A 152 -7.93 -4.62 -1.68
CA MET A 152 -7.77 -5.34 -0.41
C MET A 152 -8.98 -5.12 0.51
N GLN A 153 -9.57 -3.92 0.50
CA GLN A 153 -10.62 -3.52 1.44
C GLN A 153 -11.87 -4.40 1.39
N PRO A 154 -12.49 -4.70 0.23
CA PRO A 154 -13.66 -5.57 0.18
C PRO A 154 -13.35 -7.00 0.61
N ILE A 155 -12.14 -7.51 0.33
CA ILE A 155 -11.71 -8.85 0.76
C ILE A 155 -11.57 -8.90 2.27
N LEU A 156 -10.91 -7.90 2.87
CA LEU A 156 -10.77 -7.79 4.33
C LEU A 156 -12.14 -7.67 5.01
N ALA A 157 -13.07 -6.93 4.44
CA ALA A 157 -14.43 -6.83 4.97
C ALA A 157 -15.13 -8.20 4.95
N ALA A 158 -15.03 -8.94 3.85
CA ALA A 158 -15.62 -10.27 3.72
C ALA A 158 -14.94 -11.30 4.67
N LEU A 159 -13.61 -11.28 4.80
CA LEU A 159 -12.89 -12.12 5.78
C LEU A 159 -13.34 -11.83 7.20
N LYS A 160 -13.42 -10.55 7.56
CA LYS A 160 -13.91 -10.13 8.89
C LYS A 160 -15.32 -10.65 9.19
N ASP A 161 -16.23 -10.53 8.23
CA ASP A 161 -17.60 -10.99 8.41
C ASP A 161 -17.67 -12.50 8.64
N ASN A 162 -16.84 -13.28 7.93
CA ASN A 162 -16.74 -14.71 8.11
C ASN A 162 -16.14 -15.10 9.46
N VAL A 163 -15.08 -14.41 9.92
CA VAL A 163 -14.50 -14.58 11.25
C VAL A 163 -15.55 -14.29 12.34
N LEU A 164 -16.28 -13.19 12.21
CA LEU A 164 -17.32 -12.82 13.17
C LEU A 164 -18.46 -13.84 13.19
N TYR A 165 -18.87 -14.38 12.06
CA TYR A 165 -19.91 -15.40 11.99
C TYR A 165 -19.46 -16.71 12.65
N LEU A 166 -18.25 -17.19 12.36
CA LEU A 166 -17.69 -18.39 12.96
C LEU A 166 -17.49 -18.25 14.46
N LYS A 167 -17.07 -17.10 14.94
CA LYS A 167 -16.87 -16.82 16.37
C LYS A 167 -18.06 -17.20 17.25
N HIS A 168 -19.27 -17.05 16.72
CA HIS A 168 -20.51 -17.34 17.45
C HIS A 168 -21.20 -18.64 17.00
N ASN A 169 -20.67 -19.32 15.98
CA ASN A 169 -21.27 -20.49 15.35
C ASN A 169 -20.21 -21.56 15.06
N LEU A 170 -19.53 -22.04 16.10
CA LEU A 170 -18.46 -23.04 15.98
C LEU A 170 -19.05 -24.44 15.76
N ASN A 171 -19.58 -24.70 14.56
CA ASN A 171 -20.09 -26.00 14.14
C ASN A 171 -20.01 -26.22 12.64
N ALA A 172 -19.98 -27.48 12.19
CA ALA A 172 -19.86 -27.84 10.79
C ALA A 172 -20.97 -27.25 9.90
N GLN A 173 -22.16 -26.98 10.44
CA GLN A 173 -23.25 -26.37 9.69
C GLN A 173 -22.94 -24.90 9.36
N ALA A 174 -22.25 -24.17 10.25
CA ALA A 174 -21.82 -22.81 10.00
C ALA A 174 -20.78 -22.76 8.88
N VAL A 175 -19.80 -23.66 8.89
CA VAL A 175 -18.81 -23.78 7.78
C VAL A 175 -19.52 -24.09 6.46
N ALA A 176 -20.47 -25.01 6.46
CA ALA A 176 -21.23 -25.35 5.26
C ALA A 176 -22.03 -24.14 4.72
N ALA A 177 -22.57 -23.28 5.60
CA ALA A 177 -23.29 -22.08 5.22
C ALA A 177 -22.38 -21.02 4.57
N LEU A 178 -21.09 -20.98 4.91
CA LEU A 178 -20.12 -20.01 4.39
C LEU A 178 -19.41 -20.44 3.09
N ARG A 179 -19.62 -21.67 2.60
CA ARG A 179 -18.91 -22.19 1.41
C ARG A 179 -19.03 -21.31 0.18
N VAL A 180 -20.19 -20.70 -0.04
CA VAL A 180 -20.40 -19.81 -1.20
C VAL A 180 -19.59 -18.52 -1.03
N GLU A 181 -19.58 -17.96 0.19
CA GLU A 181 -18.80 -16.76 0.50
C GLU A 181 -17.30 -17.03 0.39
N PHE A 182 -16.81 -18.16 0.88
CA PHE A 182 -15.42 -18.56 0.75
C PHE A 182 -14.99 -18.66 -0.73
N SER A 183 -15.82 -19.26 -1.60
CA SER A 183 -15.53 -19.33 -3.04
C SER A 183 -15.51 -17.97 -3.72
N ASN A 184 -16.29 -16.99 -3.25
CA ASN A 184 -16.25 -15.63 -3.75
C ASN A 184 -14.97 -14.93 -3.33
N ILE A 185 -14.59 -15.04 -2.04
CA ILE A 185 -13.37 -14.45 -1.50
C ILE A 185 -12.14 -15.05 -2.19
N ASP A 186 -12.08 -16.35 -2.37
CA ASP A 186 -11.01 -17.07 -3.08
C ASP A 186 -10.75 -16.45 -4.47
N ARG A 187 -11.80 -16.32 -5.27
CA ARG A 187 -11.70 -15.68 -6.60
C ARG A 187 -11.27 -14.20 -6.52
N ASP A 188 -11.75 -13.46 -5.53
CA ASP A 188 -11.42 -12.05 -5.37
C ASP A 188 -9.96 -11.86 -4.92
N ILE A 189 -9.42 -12.80 -4.14
CA ILE A 189 -7.99 -12.86 -3.80
C ILE A 189 -7.15 -13.13 -5.05
N ASP A 190 -7.52 -14.05 -5.92
CA ASP A 190 -6.83 -14.29 -7.20
C ASP A 190 -6.71 -12.99 -8.02
N LEU A 191 -7.81 -12.23 -8.11
CA LEU A 191 -7.82 -10.96 -8.83
C LEU A 191 -6.98 -9.87 -8.13
N LEU A 192 -6.91 -9.90 -6.80
CA LEU A 192 -6.05 -9.03 -6.02
C LEU A 192 -4.58 -9.35 -6.28
N ILE A 193 -4.19 -10.61 -6.21
CA ILE A 193 -2.82 -11.08 -6.49
C ILE A 193 -2.34 -10.62 -7.87
N LEU A 194 -3.19 -10.73 -8.89
CA LEU A 194 -2.87 -10.21 -10.22
C LEU A 194 -2.66 -8.68 -10.23
N ALA A 195 -3.43 -7.94 -9.45
CA ALA A 195 -3.27 -6.50 -9.33
C ALA A 195 -1.99 -6.13 -8.59
N MET A 196 -1.61 -6.87 -7.53
CA MET A 196 -0.37 -6.69 -6.78
C MET A 196 0.85 -6.98 -7.65
N LYS A 197 0.87 -8.08 -8.39
CA LYS A 197 1.94 -8.41 -9.35
C LYS A 197 2.16 -7.30 -10.38
N LYS A 198 1.07 -6.69 -10.85
CA LYS A 198 1.15 -5.55 -11.75
C LYS A 198 1.72 -4.31 -11.07
N ALA A 199 1.39 -4.05 -9.81
CA ALA A 199 1.93 -2.94 -9.06
C ALA A 199 3.43 -3.12 -8.80
N ILE A 200 3.86 -4.33 -8.40
CA ILE A 200 5.26 -4.70 -8.22
C ILE A 200 6.06 -4.51 -9.53
N ALA A 201 5.54 -4.98 -10.66
CA ALA A 201 6.19 -4.79 -11.94
C ALA A 201 6.33 -3.30 -12.31
N SER A 202 5.27 -2.50 -12.11
CA SER A 202 5.29 -1.05 -12.35
C SER A 202 6.26 -0.30 -11.44
N SER A 203 6.46 -0.77 -10.20
CA SER A 203 7.46 -0.23 -9.28
C SER A 203 8.86 -0.45 -9.81
N ASN A 204 9.18 -1.66 -10.27
CA ASN A 204 10.48 -1.96 -10.86
C ASN A 204 10.76 -1.11 -12.11
N GLU A 205 9.78 -0.98 -13.02
CA GLU A 205 9.92 -0.13 -14.21
C GLU A 205 10.15 1.36 -13.84
N PHE A 206 9.48 1.84 -12.81
CA PHE A 206 9.66 3.22 -12.35
C PHE A 206 11.04 3.43 -11.73
N ILE A 207 11.49 2.54 -10.84
CA ILE A 207 12.82 2.55 -10.23
C ILE A 207 13.90 2.58 -11.31
N ASP A 208 13.81 1.68 -12.30
CA ASP A 208 14.79 1.61 -13.40
C ASP A 208 14.80 2.88 -14.26
N SER A 209 13.67 3.56 -14.37
CA SER A 209 13.57 4.82 -15.12
C SER A 209 14.24 6.02 -14.42
N LEU A 210 14.49 5.90 -13.10
CA LEU A 210 15.14 6.93 -12.30
C LEU A 210 16.65 6.69 -12.12
N LYS A 211 17.13 5.49 -12.33
CA LYS A 211 18.58 5.16 -12.34
C LYS A 211 19.22 5.57 -13.64
#